data_2e55d5f8e51f7f5fffe3eeaba11eab26
#
_entry.id   2e55d5f8e51f7f5fffe3eeaba11eab26
#
_cell.length_a   1.000
_cell.length_b   1.000
_cell.length_c   1.000
_cell.angle_alpha   90.00
_cell.angle_beta   90.00
_cell.angle_gamma   90.00
#
_symmetry.space_group_name_H-M   'P 1'
#
loop_
_entity.id
_entity.type
_entity.pdbx_description
1 polymer ?
#
loop_
_entity_poly.entity_id
_entity_poly.type
_entity_poly.pdbx_seq_one_letter_code
_entity_poly.pdbx_strand_id
1 'polypeptide(L)'
;MKINSNYKLRSIAGETIVVNQGTTGTDMTRIISLNASAKLLYEQLLGKEFTLEDAAKVLVDTYGISIEQALEDAEKWADALRKCGVIR
;
A
#
# COMPACT_ATOMS: atom_id res chain seq x y z
N MET A 1 -5.36 10.29 -4.21
CA MET A 1 -4.27 9.72 -3.39
C MET A 1 -3.14 9.25 -4.28
N LYS A 2 -1.94 9.34 -3.80
CA LYS A 2 -0.77 8.93 -4.56
C LYS A 2 0.26 8.31 -3.63
N ILE A 3 0.89 7.22 -4.05
CA ILE A 3 1.95 6.58 -3.29
C ILE A 3 3.22 7.40 -3.44
N ASN A 4 3.86 7.69 -2.30
CA ASN A 4 5.10 8.48 -2.27
C ASN A 4 6.24 7.67 -2.89
N SER A 5 6.88 8.22 -3.93
CA SER A 5 7.95 7.54 -4.67
C SER A 5 9.24 7.33 -3.85
N ASN A 6 9.36 7.96 -2.69
CA ASN A 6 10.49 7.73 -1.79
C ASN A 6 10.41 6.39 -1.06
N TYR A 7 9.27 5.70 -1.14
CA TYR A 7 9.07 4.39 -0.53
C TYR A 7 9.19 3.31 -1.59
N LYS A 8 9.79 2.19 -1.21
CA LYS A 8 9.94 1.04 -2.10
C LYS A 8 9.60 -0.25 -1.40
N LEU A 9 9.12 -1.22 -2.18
CA LEU A 9 8.88 -2.56 -1.70
C LEU A 9 10.17 -3.36 -1.65
N ARG A 10 10.35 -4.11 -0.56
CA ARG A 10 11.43 -5.08 -0.44
C ARG A 10 10.87 -6.39 0.11
N SER A 11 11.44 -7.49 -0.33
CA SER A 11 11.11 -8.80 0.20
C SER A 11 12.25 -9.28 1.09
N ILE A 12 11.95 -9.51 2.36
CA ILE A 12 12.94 -9.97 3.34
C ILE A 12 12.33 -11.14 4.10
N ALA A 13 13.02 -12.28 4.11
CA ALA A 13 12.60 -13.49 4.82
C ALA A 13 11.17 -13.94 4.50
N GLY A 14 10.74 -13.78 3.24
CA GLY A 14 9.41 -14.16 2.80
C GLY A 14 8.32 -13.14 3.08
N GLU A 15 8.67 -12.01 3.68
CA GLU A 15 7.72 -10.92 3.95
C GLU A 15 7.96 -9.75 3.01
N THR A 16 6.87 -9.12 2.58
CA THR A 16 6.93 -7.89 1.79
C THR A 16 6.84 -6.69 2.72
N ILE A 17 7.83 -5.81 2.65
CA ILE A 17 7.88 -4.61 3.48
C ILE A 17 8.01 -3.37 2.62
N VAL A 18 7.55 -2.24 3.15
CA VAL A 18 7.73 -0.92 2.55
C VAL A 18 8.82 -0.18 3.31
N VAL A 19 9.81 0.29 2.58
CA VAL A 19 10.98 0.97 3.16
C VAL A 19 11.10 2.36 2.57
N ASN A 20 11.35 3.35 3.43
CA ASN A 20 11.64 4.71 2.99
C ASN A 20 13.11 4.82 2.59
N GLN A 21 13.37 5.12 1.32
CA GLN A 21 14.73 5.28 0.81
C GLN A 21 15.25 6.71 0.88
N GLY A 22 14.39 7.69 1.17
CA GLY A 22 14.77 9.09 1.14
C GLY A 22 15.35 9.62 2.45
N THR A 23 15.33 8.84 3.51
CA THR A 23 15.84 9.29 4.81
C THR A 23 17.16 8.65 5.15
N THR A 24 18.09 9.47 5.58
CA THR A 24 19.40 9.02 6.06
C THR A 24 19.25 8.47 7.48
N GLY A 25 19.26 7.18 7.60
CA GLY A 25 19.70 6.46 8.79
C GLY A 25 18.87 6.53 10.06
N THR A 26 17.92 7.42 10.23
CA THR A 26 17.27 7.60 11.52
C THR A 26 15.85 7.04 11.62
N ASP A 27 15.22 6.76 10.49
CA ASP A 27 13.82 6.30 10.47
C ASP A 27 13.66 4.85 10.03
N MET A 28 14.61 4.00 10.40
CA MET A 28 14.50 2.56 10.16
C MET A 28 13.37 1.90 10.94
N THR A 29 12.71 2.63 11.82
CA THR A 29 11.58 2.14 12.59
C THR A 29 10.26 2.16 11.83
N ARG A 30 10.21 2.77 10.63
CA ARG A 30 8.99 2.85 9.83
C ARG A 30 8.97 1.80 8.73
N ILE A 31 9.09 0.55 9.14
CA ILE A 31 8.94 -0.58 8.25
C ILE A 31 7.50 -1.06 8.36
N ILE A 32 6.80 -1.11 7.22
CA ILE A 32 5.43 -1.57 7.16
C ILE A 32 5.43 -2.91 6.47
N SER A 33 4.93 -3.93 7.15
CA SER A 33 4.74 -5.25 6.56
C SER A 33 3.43 -5.28 5.80
N LEU A 34 3.46 -5.77 4.56
CA LEU A 34 2.28 -5.87 3.71
C LEU A 34 1.91 -7.34 3.50
N ASN A 35 0.61 -7.64 3.65
CA ASN A 35 0.09 -8.93 3.24
C ASN A 35 -0.06 -8.96 1.71
N ALA A 36 -0.51 -10.09 1.15
CA ALA A 36 -0.61 -10.26 -0.30
C ALA A 36 -1.53 -9.23 -0.96
N SER A 37 -2.67 -8.92 -0.37
CA SER A 37 -3.60 -7.94 -0.93
C SER A 37 -3.05 -6.52 -0.84
N ALA A 38 -2.39 -6.17 0.24
CA ALA A 38 -1.77 -4.85 0.40
C ALA A 38 -0.62 -4.66 -0.59
N LYS A 39 0.18 -5.70 -0.81
CA LYS A 39 1.24 -5.69 -1.82
C LYS A 39 0.68 -5.48 -3.22
N LEU A 40 -0.40 -6.19 -3.55
CA LEU A 40 -1.07 -6.06 -4.84
C LEU A 40 -1.53 -4.63 -5.08
N LEU A 41 -2.21 -4.03 -4.11
CA LEU A 41 -2.67 -2.65 -4.20
C LEU A 41 -1.49 -1.69 -4.40
N TYR A 42 -0.43 -1.88 -3.65
CA TYR A 42 0.76 -1.04 -3.77
C TYR A 42 1.34 -1.11 -5.19
N GLU A 43 1.53 -2.30 -5.71
CA GLU A 43 2.13 -2.49 -7.04
C GLU A 43 1.23 -1.96 -8.16
N GLN A 44 -0.08 -2.16 -8.06
CA GLN A 44 -1.02 -1.73 -9.09
C GLN A 44 -1.22 -0.21 -9.12
N LEU A 45 -1.10 0.44 -7.98
CA LEU A 45 -1.38 1.87 -7.85
C LEU A 45 -0.14 2.73 -7.78
N LEU A 46 1.03 2.13 -7.73
CA LEU A 46 2.30 2.85 -7.67
C LEU A 46 2.49 3.70 -8.94
N GLY A 47 2.86 4.96 -8.73
CA GLY A 47 3.10 5.90 -9.83
C GLY A 47 1.84 6.49 -10.45
N LYS A 48 0.68 6.20 -9.89
CA LYS A 48 -0.61 6.71 -10.38
C LYS A 48 -1.32 7.46 -9.28
N GLU A 49 -2.08 8.48 -9.68
CA GLU A 49 -3.07 9.05 -8.79
C GLU A 49 -4.29 8.13 -8.78
N PHE A 50 -4.84 7.86 -7.58
CA PHE A 50 -5.93 6.90 -7.42
C PHE A 50 -6.88 7.32 -6.31
N THR A 51 -8.07 6.73 -6.31
CA THR A 51 -9.08 6.90 -5.27
C THR A 51 -9.27 5.58 -4.51
N LEU A 52 -10.02 5.62 -3.42
CA LEU A 52 -10.40 4.39 -2.70
C LEU A 52 -11.18 3.45 -3.61
N GLU A 53 -12.00 3.99 -4.51
CA GLU A 53 -12.75 3.20 -5.48
C GLU A 53 -11.82 2.45 -6.43
N ASP A 54 -10.76 3.09 -6.89
CA ASP A 54 -9.75 2.46 -7.75
C ASP A 54 -9.08 1.29 -7.03
N ALA A 55 -8.69 1.49 -5.78
CA ALA A 55 -8.10 0.43 -4.97
C ALA A 55 -9.08 -0.72 -4.74
N ALA A 56 -10.33 -0.39 -4.41
CA ALA A 56 -11.37 -1.39 -4.21
C ALA A 56 -11.61 -2.22 -5.47
N LYS A 57 -11.59 -1.57 -6.64
CA LYS A 57 -11.79 -2.25 -7.92
C LYS A 57 -10.69 -3.29 -8.16
N VAL A 58 -9.45 -2.98 -7.84
CA VAL A 58 -8.35 -3.94 -7.94
C VAL A 58 -8.65 -5.19 -7.10
N LEU A 59 -9.13 -5.01 -5.88
CA LEU A 59 -9.48 -6.12 -5.00
C LEU A 59 -10.66 -6.94 -5.53
N VAL A 60 -11.70 -6.27 -6.04
CA VAL A 60 -12.85 -6.97 -6.64
C VAL A 60 -12.40 -7.81 -7.84
N ASP A 61 -11.61 -7.23 -8.72
CA ASP A 61 -11.16 -7.91 -9.93
C ASP A 61 -10.23 -9.08 -9.63
N THR A 62 -9.45 -9.00 -8.56
CA THR A 62 -8.46 -10.01 -8.23
C THR A 62 -9.03 -11.13 -7.36
N TYR A 63 -9.85 -10.79 -6.37
CA TYR A 63 -10.33 -11.73 -5.38
C TYR A 63 -11.81 -12.08 -5.50
N GLY A 64 -12.56 -11.37 -6.33
CA GLY A 64 -13.99 -11.62 -6.51
C GLY A 64 -14.84 -11.29 -5.28
N ILE A 65 -14.36 -10.41 -4.40
CA ILE A 65 -15.10 -9.99 -3.21
C ILE A 65 -16.10 -8.89 -3.57
N SER A 66 -17.06 -8.62 -2.65
CA SER A 66 -18.02 -7.55 -2.86
C SER A 66 -17.34 -6.19 -2.86
N ILE A 67 -17.94 -5.22 -3.55
CA ILE A 67 -17.40 -3.85 -3.57
C ILE A 67 -17.39 -3.22 -2.17
N GLU A 68 -18.36 -3.54 -1.35
CA GLU A 68 -18.42 -3.06 0.04
C GLU A 68 -17.23 -3.54 0.85
N GLN A 69 -16.91 -4.83 0.76
CA GLN A 69 -15.76 -5.40 1.43
C GLN A 69 -14.46 -4.84 0.87
N ALA A 70 -14.38 -4.69 -0.45
CA ALA A 70 -13.22 -4.14 -1.10
C ALA A 70 -12.95 -2.69 -0.68
N LEU A 71 -13.99 -1.87 -0.57
CA LEU A 71 -13.86 -0.50 -0.09
C LEU A 71 -13.36 -0.44 1.35
N GLU A 72 -13.89 -1.30 2.21
CA GLU A 72 -13.44 -1.37 3.60
C GLU A 72 -11.97 -1.75 3.70
N ASP A 73 -11.56 -2.76 2.97
CA ASP A 73 -10.15 -3.20 2.94
C ASP A 73 -9.24 -2.13 2.37
N ALA A 74 -9.66 -1.48 1.28
CA ALA A 74 -8.91 -0.41 0.65
C ALA A 74 -8.74 0.79 1.60
N GLU A 75 -9.79 1.13 2.34
CA GLU A 75 -9.74 2.21 3.31
C GLU A 75 -8.75 1.92 4.44
N LYS A 76 -8.77 0.71 4.98
CA LYS A 76 -7.82 0.29 6.00
C LYS A 76 -6.38 0.34 5.50
N TRP A 77 -6.16 -0.15 4.30
CA TRP A 77 -4.85 -0.13 3.66
C TRP A 77 -4.36 1.31 3.45
N ALA A 78 -5.19 2.17 2.86
CA ALA A 78 -4.84 3.56 2.60
C ALA A 78 -4.59 4.34 3.88
N ASP A 79 -5.42 4.13 4.90
CA ASP A 79 -5.30 4.81 6.19
C ASP A 79 -3.99 4.44 6.89
N ALA A 80 -3.66 3.17 6.92
CA ALA A 80 -2.40 2.68 7.50
C ALA A 80 -1.19 3.30 6.81
N LEU A 81 -1.19 3.32 5.47
CA LEU A 81 -0.08 3.88 4.70
C LEU A 81 -0.02 5.41 4.81
N ARG A 82 -1.18 6.07 4.92
CA ARG A 82 -1.24 7.51 5.12
C ARG A 82 -0.64 7.94 6.45
N LYS A 83 -0.93 7.18 7.52
CA LYS A 83 -0.36 7.44 8.85
C LYS A 83 1.16 7.35 8.85
N CYS A 84 1.72 6.53 8.00
CA CYS A 84 3.16 6.35 7.88
C CYS A 84 3.79 7.27 6.81
N GLY A 85 3.01 8.11 6.15
CA GLY A 85 3.50 9.01 5.13
C GLY A 85 3.75 8.38 3.76
N VAL A 86 3.35 7.13 3.55
CA VAL A 86 3.53 6.42 2.27
C VAL A 86 2.53 6.91 1.24
N ILE A 87 1.32 7.25 1.64
CA ILE A 87 0.29 7.82 0.78
C ILE A 87 0.08 9.29 1.13
N ARG A 88 0.01 10.08 0.10
CA ARG A 88 -0.29 11.52 0.20
C ARG A 88 -1.76 11.80 -0.03
#